data_cfe5c72ec4bdee1497850edf250899b4
#
_entry.id   cfe5c72ec4bdee1497850edf250899b4
#
_cell.length_a   1.000
_cell.length_b   1.000
_cell.length_c   1.000
_cell.angle_alpha   90.00
_cell.angle_beta   90.00
_cell.angle_gamma   90.00
#
_symmetry.space_group_name_H-M   'P 1'
#
loop_
_entity.id
_entity.type
_entity.pdbx_description
1 polymer ?
#
loop_
_entity_poly.entity_id
_entity_poly.type
_entity_poly.pdbx_seq_one_letter_code
_entity_poly.pdbx_strand_id
1 'polypeptide(L)'
;MGRMRWFVSVVIVVAAVVSLNAQNPRSSGALTPQIESVLRAIKAADKGLLAVSEEDGRFLRVLVAARHAKSILEIGAASGYSGIWLGLGARESGGRVVAIEYDPQRAREAADNVRKAGVGDVVRVIRGDAFAEIPKLPGTFDLVFLDAWKPDYKKFFDMVFPRLTPGGVFVAHNVVNKKNEMEPFLRTILTHPSLYTTIVSPSGEGMSVSYKTRLPADRAILR
;
A
#
# COMPACT_ATOMS: atom_id res chain seq x y z
N MET A 1 -16.34 -88.74 -1.40
CA MET A 1 -15.62 -87.95 -2.36
C MET A 1 -16.28 -86.57 -2.42
N GLY A 2 -15.83 -85.61 -1.57
CA GLY A 2 -16.40 -84.26 -1.47
C GLY A 2 -15.48 -83.27 -2.18
N ARG A 3 -16.03 -82.60 -3.16
CA ARG A 3 -15.34 -81.52 -3.87
C ARG A 3 -15.46 -80.20 -3.11
N MET A 4 -14.35 -79.72 -2.58
CA MET A 4 -14.22 -78.42 -1.93
C MET A 4 -14.11 -77.34 -2.99
N ARG A 5 -15.14 -76.47 -3.10
CA ARG A 5 -15.18 -75.30 -4.01
C ARG A 5 -14.56 -74.11 -3.30
N TRP A 6 -13.40 -73.69 -3.78
CA TRP A 6 -12.75 -72.44 -3.35
C TRP A 6 -13.46 -71.25 -3.99
N PHE A 7 -14.11 -70.38 -3.18
CA PHE A 7 -14.56 -69.08 -3.62
C PHE A 7 -13.38 -68.12 -3.52
N VAL A 8 -12.93 -67.65 -4.69
CA VAL A 8 -11.96 -66.53 -4.77
C VAL A 8 -12.75 -65.28 -4.72
N SER A 9 -12.70 -64.57 -3.57
CA SER A 9 -13.25 -63.25 -3.44
C SER A 9 -12.27 -62.24 -4.06
N VAL A 10 -12.67 -61.70 -5.22
CA VAL A 10 -11.98 -60.56 -5.85
C VAL A 10 -12.34 -59.30 -5.12
N VAL A 11 -11.44 -58.74 -4.31
CA VAL A 11 -11.61 -57.41 -3.70
C VAL A 11 -11.21 -56.37 -4.76
N ILE A 12 -12.18 -55.69 -5.32
CA ILE A 12 -11.96 -54.55 -6.20
C ILE A 12 -11.67 -53.34 -5.29
N VAL A 13 -10.38 -52.95 -5.19
CA VAL A 13 -9.99 -51.70 -4.57
C VAL A 13 -10.25 -50.56 -5.58
N VAL A 14 -11.38 -49.87 -5.37
CA VAL A 14 -11.64 -48.61 -6.11
C VAL A 14 -10.74 -47.54 -5.51
N ALA A 15 -9.64 -47.26 -6.17
CA ALA A 15 -8.80 -46.09 -5.87
C ALA A 15 -9.61 -44.84 -6.29
N ALA A 16 -10.22 -44.17 -5.33
CA ALA A 16 -10.76 -42.83 -5.51
C ALA A 16 -9.58 -41.87 -5.78
N VAL A 17 -9.36 -41.52 -7.03
CA VAL A 17 -8.48 -40.40 -7.40
C VAL A 17 -9.19 -39.12 -6.93
N VAL A 18 -8.85 -38.69 -5.73
CA VAL A 18 -9.19 -37.35 -5.25
C VAL A 18 -8.34 -36.40 -6.10
N SER A 19 -8.91 -35.82 -7.14
CA SER A 19 -8.35 -34.68 -7.82
C SER A 19 -8.29 -33.55 -6.80
N LEU A 20 -7.14 -33.40 -6.13
CA LEU A 20 -6.80 -32.18 -5.46
C LEU A 20 -6.75 -31.11 -6.55
N ASN A 21 -7.86 -30.40 -6.75
CA ASN A 21 -7.83 -29.09 -7.35
C ASN A 21 -6.81 -28.30 -6.53
N ALA A 22 -5.65 -28.09 -7.11
CA ALA A 22 -4.66 -27.17 -6.60
C ALA A 22 -5.33 -25.80 -6.55
N GLN A 23 -6.01 -25.53 -5.42
CA GLN A 23 -6.42 -24.19 -5.07
C GLN A 23 -5.13 -23.39 -5.12
N ASN A 24 -5.13 -22.44 -6.03
CA ASN A 24 -4.12 -21.44 -6.24
C ASN A 24 -3.40 -21.14 -4.91
N PRO A 25 -2.10 -21.44 -4.76
CA PRO A 25 -1.42 -21.18 -3.50
C PRO A 25 -1.62 -19.70 -3.22
N ARG A 26 -2.30 -19.39 -2.11
CA ARG A 26 -2.44 -18.02 -1.64
C ARG A 26 -1.06 -17.44 -1.64
N SER A 27 -0.86 -16.49 -2.51
CA SER A 27 0.39 -16.01 -3.03
C SER A 27 1.47 -15.93 -1.95
N SER A 28 2.57 -16.57 -2.19
CA SER A 28 3.86 -16.43 -1.49
C SER A 28 4.45 -15.01 -1.56
N GLY A 29 3.65 -13.95 -1.51
CA GLY A 29 4.11 -12.56 -1.68
C GLY A 29 4.58 -12.21 -3.10
N ALA A 30 4.68 -13.17 -4.01
CA ALA A 30 5.07 -12.96 -5.39
C ALA A 30 3.98 -12.18 -6.15
N LEU A 31 4.41 -11.33 -7.07
CA LEU A 31 3.50 -10.64 -7.98
C LEU A 31 3.00 -11.62 -9.04
N THR A 32 1.77 -11.47 -9.48
CA THR A 32 1.30 -12.20 -10.65
C THR A 32 1.95 -11.64 -11.92
N PRO A 33 2.10 -12.45 -13.00
CA PRO A 33 2.66 -11.97 -14.27
C PRO A 33 1.92 -10.73 -14.81
N GLN A 34 0.60 -10.63 -14.58
CA GLN A 34 -0.20 -9.48 -14.96
C GLN A 34 0.23 -8.23 -14.21
N ILE A 35 0.37 -8.28 -12.89
CA ILE A 35 0.79 -7.15 -12.06
C ILE A 35 2.20 -6.70 -12.45
N GLU A 36 3.13 -7.65 -12.60
CA GLU A 36 4.50 -7.36 -13.04
C GLU A 36 4.54 -6.68 -14.41
N SER A 37 3.72 -7.15 -15.37
CA SER A 37 3.62 -6.55 -16.70
C SER A 37 3.15 -5.10 -16.62
N VAL A 38 2.12 -4.81 -15.82
CA VAL A 38 1.60 -3.44 -15.62
C VAL A 38 2.65 -2.54 -14.97
N LEU A 39 3.28 -3.00 -13.89
CA LEU A 39 4.32 -2.23 -13.21
C LEU A 39 5.51 -1.92 -14.13
N ARG A 40 5.98 -2.89 -14.92
CA ARG A 40 7.03 -2.66 -15.92
C ARG A 40 6.60 -1.66 -17.00
N ALA A 41 5.36 -1.75 -17.48
CA ALA A 41 4.83 -0.83 -18.49
C ALA A 41 4.77 0.61 -17.97
N ILE A 42 4.33 0.80 -16.71
CA ILE A 42 4.33 2.12 -16.05
C ILE A 42 5.76 2.68 -15.99
N LYS A 43 6.73 1.89 -15.50
CA LYS A 43 8.13 2.36 -15.39
C LYS A 43 8.75 2.66 -16.75
N ALA A 44 8.46 1.88 -17.78
CA ALA A 44 8.93 2.13 -19.14
C ALA A 44 8.35 3.41 -19.76
N ALA A 45 7.13 3.79 -19.38
CA ALA A 45 6.46 5.01 -19.85
C ALA A 45 6.80 6.25 -19.00
N ASP A 46 7.39 6.08 -17.82
CA ASP A 46 7.63 7.14 -16.83
C ASP A 46 8.83 8.03 -17.20
N LYS A 47 8.63 8.90 -18.19
CA LYS A 47 9.66 9.85 -18.64
C LYS A 47 9.96 10.95 -17.62
N GLY A 48 9.04 11.23 -16.71
CA GLY A 48 9.13 12.27 -15.69
C GLY A 48 9.71 11.78 -14.36
N LEU A 49 10.06 10.50 -14.25
CA LEU A 49 10.54 9.86 -13.02
C LEU A 49 9.61 10.12 -11.81
N LEU A 50 8.30 10.05 -12.04
CA LEU A 50 7.29 10.32 -11.04
C LEU A 50 6.84 9.06 -10.27
N ALA A 51 7.07 7.89 -10.85
CA ALA A 51 6.78 6.64 -10.18
C ALA A 51 7.90 6.30 -9.20
N VAL A 52 7.54 6.03 -7.96
CA VAL A 52 8.48 5.55 -6.94
C VAL A 52 9.29 4.34 -7.43
N SER A 53 10.42 4.04 -6.82
CA SER A 53 11.19 2.84 -7.14
C SER A 53 10.40 1.56 -6.83
N GLU A 54 10.85 0.42 -7.34
CA GLU A 54 10.26 -0.87 -6.99
C GLU A 54 10.48 -1.20 -5.51
N GLU A 55 11.66 -0.85 -4.97
CA GLU A 55 12.02 -1.03 -3.56
C GLU A 55 11.09 -0.24 -2.65
N ASP A 56 10.82 1.02 -3.01
CA ASP A 56 9.87 1.88 -2.29
C ASP A 56 8.46 1.30 -2.34
N GLY A 57 8.02 0.82 -3.51
CA GLY A 57 6.73 0.16 -3.67
C GLY A 57 6.59 -1.09 -2.81
N ARG A 58 7.61 -1.95 -2.80
CA ARG A 58 7.66 -3.16 -1.95
C ARG A 58 7.62 -2.80 -0.48
N PHE A 59 8.34 -1.76 -0.06
CA PHE A 59 8.32 -1.27 1.31
C PHE A 59 6.92 -0.79 1.72
N LEU A 60 6.24 0.00 0.87
CA LEU A 60 4.86 0.44 1.12
C LEU A 60 3.90 -0.73 1.29
N ARG A 61 3.98 -1.75 0.41
CA ARG A 61 3.16 -2.97 0.52
C ARG A 61 3.36 -3.67 1.86
N VAL A 62 4.62 -3.87 2.27
CA VAL A 62 4.95 -4.50 3.55
C VAL A 62 4.41 -3.68 4.72
N LEU A 63 4.57 -2.37 4.69
CA LEU A 63 4.12 -1.48 5.76
C LEU A 63 2.59 -1.50 5.92
N VAL A 64 1.84 -1.45 4.81
CA VAL A 64 0.37 -1.56 4.82
C VAL A 64 -0.08 -2.90 5.41
N ALA A 65 0.53 -4.00 4.97
CA ALA A 65 0.19 -5.34 5.46
C ALA A 65 0.55 -5.52 6.94
N ALA A 66 1.76 -5.15 7.37
CA ALA A 66 2.23 -5.26 8.74
C ALA A 66 1.41 -4.41 9.71
N ARG A 67 0.97 -3.22 9.26
CA ARG A 67 0.08 -2.34 10.03
C ARG A 67 -1.36 -2.86 10.08
N HIS A 68 -1.73 -3.84 9.24
CA HIS A 68 -3.12 -4.25 9.02
C HIS A 68 -4.03 -3.06 8.68
N ALA A 69 -3.52 -2.12 7.87
CA ALA A 69 -4.21 -0.88 7.56
C ALA A 69 -5.51 -1.13 6.79
N LYS A 70 -6.62 -0.54 7.25
CA LYS A 70 -7.94 -0.64 6.63
C LYS A 70 -8.30 0.58 5.80
N SER A 71 -7.88 1.75 6.24
CA SER A 71 -8.14 3.03 5.58
C SER A 71 -6.83 3.69 5.22
N ILE A 72 -6.51 3.68 3.93
CA ILE A 72 -5.26 4.22 3.39
C ILE A 72 -5.55 5.42 2.49
N LEU A 73 -4.83 6.52 2.70
CA LEU A 73 -4.85 7.71 1.84
C LEU A 73 -3.53 7.85 1.12
N GLU A 74 -3.57 8.03 -0.18
CA GLU A 74 -2.43 8.43 -1.01
C GLU A 74 -2.67 9.84 -1.55
N ILE A 75 -1.68 10.73 -1.40
CA ILE A 75 -1.71 12.10 -1.89
C ILE A 75 -0.62 12.23 -2.97
N GLY A 76 -1.05 12.34 -4.23
CA GLY A 76 -0.16 12.28 -5.40
C GLY A 76 -0.07 10.85 -5.95
N ALA A 77 -1.03 10.44 -6.79
CA ALA A 77 -1.06 9.10 -7.36
C ALA A 77 -0.24 8.96 -8.65
N ALA A 78 0.07 10.06 -9.31
CA ALA A 78 0.75 10.11 -10.61
C ALA A 78 0.17 9.07 -11.60
N SER A 79 0.95 8.06 -12.00
CA SER A 79 0.51 6.96 -12.87
C SER A 79 -0.16 5.79 -12.15
N GLY A 80 -0.29 5.85 -10.82
CA GLY A 80 -0.87 4.79 -9.98
C GLY A 80 0.11 3.68 -9.58
N TYR A 81 1.41 3.87 -9.80
CA TYR A 81 2.42 2.86 -9.47
C TYR A 81 2.46 2.52 -7.97
N SER A 82 2.61 3.53 -7.13
CA SER A 82 2.54 3.40 -5.66
C SER A 82 1.17 2.91 -5.19
N GLY A 83 0.09 3.42 -5.80
CA GLY A 83 -1.28 2.98 -5.53
C GLY A 83 -1.49 1.48 -5.74
N ILE A 84 -0.85 0.87 -6.76
CA ILE A 84 -0.87 -0.59 -6.97
C ILE A 84 -0.21 -1.31 -5.80
N TRP A 85 0.97 -0.88 -5.36
CA TRP A 85 1.67 -1.49 -4.22
C TRP A 85 0.91 -1.35 -2.91
N LEU A 86 0.35 -0.16 -2.65
CA LEU A 86 -0.53 0.08 -1.50
C LEU A 86 -1.77 -0.82 -1.56
N GLY A 87 -2.39 -0.96 -2.74
CA GLY A 87 -3.53 -1.82 -2.98
C GLY A 87 -3.26 -3.30 -2.73
N LEU A 88 -2.07 -3.79 -3.10
CA LEU A 88 -1.66 -5.16 -2.80
C LEU A 88 -1.53 -5.40 -1.29
N GLY A 89 -0.98 -4.44 -0.54
CA GLY A 89 -0.94 -4.50 0.92
C GLY A 89 -2.34 -4.39 1.55
N ALA A 90 -3.17 -3.49 1.03
CA ALA A 90 -4.55 -3.31 1.48
C ALA A 90 -5.41 -4.57 1.28
N ARG A 91 -5.22 -5.28 0.17
CA ARG A 91 -5.93 -6.55 -0.09
C ARG A 91 -5.62 -7.59 0.98
N GLU A 92 -4.37 -7.71 1.39
CA GLU A 92 -3.94 -8.61 2.47
C GLU A 92 -4.61 -8.28 3.80
N SER A 93 -4.73 -6.99 4.10
CA SER A 93 -5.38 -6.52 5.34
C SER A 93 -6.90 -6.41 5.25
N GLY A 94 -7.50 -6.58 4.06
CA GLY A 94 -8.93 -6.29 3.82
C GLY A 94 -9.25 -4.79 3.92
N GLY A 95 -8.26 -3.94 3.60
CA GLY A 95 -8.36 -2.49 3.59
C GLY A 95 -8.71 -1.92 2.22
N ARG A 96 -8.74 -0.59 2.14
CA ARG A 96 -8.98 0.18 0.91
C ARG A 96 -8.06 1.38 0.84
N VAL A 97 -7.69 1.74 -0.38
CA VAL A 97 -6.87 2.91 -0.71
C VAL A 97 -7.73 3.94 -1.42
N VAL A 98 -7.66 5.19 -0.98
CA VAL A 98 -8.09 6.34 -1.74
C VAL A 98 -6.84 7.08 -2.19
N ALA A 99 -6.62 7.17 -3.49
CA ALA A 99 -5.49 7.85 -4.11
C ALA A 99 -5.99 9.12 -4.82
N ILE A 100 -5.39 10.27 -4.53
CA ILE A 100 -5.80 11.56 -5.10
C ILE A 100 -4.72 12.03 -6.07
N GLU A 101 -5.13 12.42 -7.29
CA GLU A 101 -4.24 12.96 -8.30
C GLU A 101 -4.83 14.26 -8.87
N TYR A 102 -3.99 15.30 -8.86
CA TYR A 102 -4.38 16.64 -9.32
C TYR A 102 -4.53 16.72 -10.85
N ASP A 103 -3.56 16.13 -11.58
CA ASP A 103 -3.56 16.17 -13.04
C ASP A 103 -4.64 15.25 -13.62
N PRO A 104 -5.56 15.79 -14.46
CA PRO A 104 -6.67 14.99 -14.99
C PRO A 104 -6.23 13.83 -15.90
N GLN A 105 -5.11 13.97 -16.62
CA GLN A 105 -4.61 12.94 -17.51
C GLN A 105 -3.97 11.82 -16.69
N ARG A 106 -3.14 12.17 -15.72
CA ARG A 106 -2.52 11.20 -14.79
C ARG A 106 -3.54 10.46 -13.93
N ALA A 107 -4.57 11.16 -13.45
CA ALA A 107 -5.65 10.52 -12.71
C ALA A 107 -6.38 9.45 -13.53
N ARG A 108 -6.61 9.69 -14.83
CA ARG A 108 -7.17 8.69 -15.75
C ARG A 108 -6.20 7.53 -15.95
N GLU A 109 -4.93 7.82 -16.19
CA GLU A 109 -3.87 6.82 -16.35
C GLU A 109 -3.74 5.96 -15.10
N ALA A 110 -3.72 6.56 -13.92
CA ALA A 110 -3.67 5.85 -12.63
C ALA A 110 -4.87 4.90 -12.47
N ALA A 111 -6.08 5.38 -12.73
CA ALA A 111 -7.29 4.55 -12.64
C ALA A 111 -7.25 3.37 -13.63
N ASP A 112 -6.73 3.59 -14.85
CA ASP A 112 -6.58 2.53 -15.85
C ASP A 112 -5.52 1.50 -15.45
N ASN A 113 -4.39 1.95 -14.92
CA ASN A 113 -3.31 1.06 -14.47
C ASN A 113 -3.72 0.24 -13.24
N VAL A 114 -4.40 0.85 -12.27
CA VAL A 114 -4.98 0.18 -11.11
C VAL A 114 -5.96 -0.93 -11.54
N ARG A 115 -6.83 -0.62 -12.52
CA ARG A 115 -7.76 -1.61 -13.08
C ARG A 115 -7.04 -2.74 -13.81
N LYS A 116 -6.05 -2.41 -14.67
CA LYS A 116 -5.23 -3.40 -15.41
C LYS A 116 -4.44 -4.30 -14.47
N ALA A 117 -3.94 -3.77 -13.36
CA ALA A 117 -3.26 -4.55 -12.33
C ALA A 117 -4.22 -5.44 -11.52
N GLY A 118 -5.53 -5.31 -11.71
CA GLY A 118 -6.54 -6.09 -11.00
C GLY A 118 -6.71 -5.69 -9.54
N VAL A 119 -6.35 -4.46 -9.14
CA VAL A 119 -6.52 -3.93 -7.76
C VAL A 119 -7.60 -2.85 -7.65
N GLY A 120 -8.40 -2.66 -8.70
CA GLY A 120 -9.47 -1.65 -8.73
C GLY A 120 -10.62 -1.91 -7.75
N ASP A 121 -10.71 -3.09 -7.17
CA ASP A 121 -11.64 -3.43 -6.10
C ASP A 121 -11.23 -2.83 -4.73
N VAL A 122 -9.96 -2.53 -4.53
CA VAL A 122 -9.41 -2.00 -3.28
C VAL A 122 -8.79 -0.60 -3.42
N VAL A 123 -8.46 -0.15 -4.63
CA VAL A 123 -7.89 1.18 -4.90
C VAL A 123 -8.87 2.04 -5.69
N ARG A 124 -9.25 3.17 -5.12
CA ARG A 124 -10.06 4.19 -5.77
C ARG A 124 -9.23 5.42 -6.06
N VAL A 125 -9.10 5.80 -7.34
CA VAL A 125 -8.44 7.04 -7.75
C VAL A 125 -9.48 8.17 -7.83
N ILE A 126 -9.18 9.30 -7.20
CA ILE A 126 -9.94 10.53 -7.24
C ILE A 126 -9.13 11.57 -8.02
N ARG A 127 -9.72 12.11 -9.08
CA ARG A 127 -9.17 13.27 -9.77
C ARG A 127 -9.57 14.54 -9.03
N GLY A 128 -8.61 15.34 -8.61
CA GLY A 128 -8.87 16.63 -7.99
C GLY A 128 -7.72 17.19 -7.18
N ASP A 129 -7.94 18.40 -6.69
CA ASP A 129 -7.05 19.02 -5.72
C ASP A 129 -7.18 18.33 -4.36
N ALA A 130 -6.10 17.80 -3.83
CA ALA A 130 -6.10 17.09 -2.56
C ALA A 130 -6.58 18.00 -1.40
N PHE A 131 -6.29 19.30 -1.43
CA PHE A 131 -6.80 20.25 -0.44
C PHE A 131 -8.33 20.36 -0.46
N ALA A 132 -8.95 20.19 -1.62
CA ALA A 132 -10.40 20.19 -1.77
C ALA A 132 -11.05 18.81 -1.57
N GLU A 133 -10.34 17.73 -1.89
CA GLU A 133 -10.92 16.37 -1.85
C GLU A 133 -10.77 15.71 -0.48
N ILE A 134 -9.64 15.88 0.23
CA ILE A 134 -9.43 15.28 1.56
C ILE A 134 -10.53 15.64 2.56
N PRO A 135 -11.00 16.90 2.66
CA PRO A 135 -12.08 17.26 3.59
C PRO A 135 -13.41 16.52 3.34
N LYS A 136 -13.65 16.08 2.09
CA LYS A 136 -14.87 15.35 1.71
C LYS A 136 -14.83 13.87 2.04
N LEU A 137 -13.64 13.31 2.31
CA LEU A 137 -13.48 11.91 2.65
C LEU A 137 -14.01 11.66 4.07
N PRO A 138 -14.75 10.57 4.31
CA PRO A 138 -15.22 10.23 5.65
C PRO A 138 -14.13 9.62 6.53
N GLY A 139 -14.29 9.72 7.84
CA GLY A 139 -13.54 8.94 8.83
C GLY A 139 -12.08 9.34 9.03
N THR A 140 -11.30 8.37 9.44
CA THR A 140 -9.88 8.49 9.79
C THR A 140 -9.03 7.57 8.92
N PHE A 141 -7.71 7.74 8.97
CA PHE A 141 -6.76 6.96 8.19
C PHE A 141 -5.83 6.14 9.09
N ASP A 142 -5.58 4.89 8.72
CA ASP A 142 -4.59 4.05 9.39
C ASP A 142 -3.19 4.25 8.82
N LEU A 143 -3.13 4.59 7.53
CA LEU A 143 -1.90 4.91 6.83
C LEU A 143 -2.14 6.04 5.82
N VAL A 144 -1.23 7.01 5.79
CA VAL A 144 -1.19 8.07 4.79
C VAL A 144 0.16 7.98 4.06
N PHE A 145 0.13 7.97 2.74
CA PHE A 145 1.30 8.11 1.89
C PHE A 145 1.25 9.45 1.16
N LEU A 146 2.26 10.28 1.35
CA LEU A 146 2.39 11.61 0.76
C LEU A 146 3.54 11.62 -0.25
N ASP A 147 3.20 11.79 -1.52
CA ASP A 147 4.17 11.99 -2.61
C ASP A 147 3.64 12.98 -3.64
N ALA A 148 3.42 14.21 -3.20
CA ALA A 148 2.89 15.32 -4.00
C ALA A 148 3.92 16.46 -4.15
N TRP A 149 3.44 17.68 -4.35
CA TRP A 149 4.27 18.89 -4.43
C TRP A 149 4.96 19.19 -3.10
N LYS A 150 6.28 19.14 -3.07
CA LYS A 150 7.09 19.13 -1.83
C LYS A 150 6.88 20.36 -0.93
N PRO A 151 6.78 21.59 -1.45
CA PRO A 151 6.51 22.79 -0.63
C PRO A 151 5.20 22.72 0.18
N ASP A 152 4.23 21.90 -0.22
CA ASP A 152 2.96 21.76 0.46
C ASP A 152 2.90 20.61 1.48
N TYR A 153 3.99 19.86 1.67
CA TYR A 153 4.04 18.71 2.59
C TYR A 153 3.59 19.06 4.01
N LYS A 154 4.04 20.20 4.53
CA LYS A 154 3.62 20.66 5.86
C LYS A 154 2.11 20.91 5.95
N LYS A 155 1.54 21.52 4.91
CA LYS A 155 0.09 21.79 4.84
C LYS A 155 -0.71 20.49 4.75
N PHE A 156 -0.28 19.53 3.92
CA PHE A 156 -0.91 18.21 3.85
C PHE A 156 -0.83 17.48 5.19
N PHE A 157 0.34 17.51 5.84
CA PHE A 157 0.49 16.91 7.17
C PHE A 157 -0.48 17.53 8.17
N ASP A 158 -0.54 18.85 8.28
CA ASP A 158 -1.45 19.55 9.22
C ASP A 158 -2.91 19.19 8.98
N MET A 159 -3.31 19.03 7.71
CA MET A 159 -4.67 18.67 7.33
C MET A 159 -5.03 17.24 7.73
N VAL A 160 -4.12 16.27 7.54
CA VAL A 160 -4.45 14.85 7.72
C VAL A 160 -4.06 14.30 9.10
N PHE A 161 -3.09 14.90 9.80
CA PHE A 161 -2.62 14.42 11.09
C PHE A 161 -3.73 14.31 12.16
N PRO A 162 -4.68 15.26 12.29
CA PRO A 162 -5.82 15.10 13.20
C PRO A 162 -6.67 13.86 12.90
N ARG A 163 -6.69 13.44 11.64
CA ARG A 163 -7.46 12.29 11.14
C ARG A 163 -6.64 11.00 11.04
N LEU A 164 -5.35 11.03 11.34
CA LEU A 164 -4.55 9.84 11.47
C LEU A 164 -4.91 9.14 12.78
N THR A 165 -5.25 7.85 12.73
CA THR A 165 -5.62 7.06 13.92
C THR A 165 -4.47 6.98 14.92
N PRO A 166 -4.72 6.89 16.23
CA PRO A 166 -3.68 6.49 17.19
C PRO A 166 -3.09 5.13 16.78
N GLY A 167 -1.77 5.06 16.66
CA GLY A 167 -1.08 3.91 16.07
C GLY A 167 -1.05 3.93 14.54
N GLY A 168 -1.62 4.92 13.89
CA GLY A 168 -1.53 5.12 12.44
C GLY A 168 -0.13 5.54 12.00
N VAL A 169 0.13 5.40 10.70
CA VAL A 169 1.45 5.68 10.12
C VAL A 169 1.32 6.73 9.01
N PHE A 170 2.13 7.78 9.11
CA PHE A 170 2.29 8.77 8.04
C PHE A 170 3.64 8.55 7.35
N VAL A 171 3.61 8.33 6.04
CA VAL A 171 4.79 8.12 5.21
C VAL A 171 4.91 9.27 4.22
N ALA A 172 6.08 9.88 4.11
CA ALA A 172 6.36 10.89 3.09
C ALA A 172 7.58 10.51 2.27
N HIS A 173 7.49 10.66 0.96
CA HIS A 173 8.52 10.31 -0.01
C HIS A 173 9.48 11.47 -0.30
N ASN A 174 10.63 11.17 -0.92
CA ASN A 174 11.67 12.11 -1.32
C ASN A 174 12.33 12.91 -0.17
N VAL A 175 12.26 12.42 1.05
CA VAL A 175 12.75 13.16 2.23
C VAL A 175 14.28 13.26 2.32
N VAL A 176 15.00 12.51 1.49
CA VAL A 176 16.46 12.58 1.38
C VAL A 176 16.89 13.46 0.20
N ASN A 177 16.44 13.14 -1.02
CA ASN A 177 16.87 13.85 -2.22
C ASN A 177 16.22 15.22 -2.40
N LYS A 178 15.07 15.48 -1.76
CA LYS A 178 14.32 16.75 -1.82
C LYS A 178 14.16 17.45 -0.45
N LYS A 179 14.99 17.10 0.53
CA LYS A 179 14.89 17.60 1.91
C LYS A 179 14.77 19.12 2.01
N ASN A 180 15.50 19.86 1.17
CA ASN A 180 15.52 21.33 1.20
C ASN A 180 14.19 21.96 0.78
N GLU A 181 13.37 21.23 -0.01
CA GLU A 181 12.08 21.71 -0.48
C GLU A 181 10.97 21.53 0.58
N MET A 182 11.24 20.75 1.64
CA MET A 182 10.23 20.38 2.67
C MET A 182 10.75 20.53 4.12
N GLU A 183 11.74 21.37 4.34
CA GLU A 183 12.39 21.56 5.63
C GLU A 183 11.39 21.83 6.78
N PRO A 184 10.35 22.70 6.64
CA PRO A 184 9.37 22.93 7.70
C PRO A 184 8.57 21.66 8.04
N PHE A 185 8.26 20.81 7.06
CA PHE A 185 7.62 19.51 7.27
C PHE A 185 8.53 18.57 8.05
N LEU A 186 9.78 18.40 7.61
CA LEU A 186 10.75 17.50 8.26
C LEU A 186 10.97 17.90 9.72
N ARG A 187 11.16 19.19 10.00
CA ARG A 187 11.28 19.69 11.37
C ARG A 187 10.06 19.31 12.19
N THR A 188 8.85 19.51 11.66
CA THR A 188 7.61 19.18 12.36
C THR A 188 7.54 17.72 12.74
N ILE A 189 7.72 16.78 11.78
CA ILE A 189 7.56 15.35 12.08
C ILE A 189 8.65 14.77 12.96
N LEU A 190 9.87 15.34 12.92
CA LEU A 190 11.00 14.89 13.73
C LEU A 190 10.93 15.38 15.18
N THR A 191 10.19 16.46 15.47
CA THR A 191 10.05 17.03 16.82
C THR A 191 8.66 16.91 17.41
N HIS A 192 7.71 16.32 16.68
CA HIS A 192 6.31 16.25 17.14
C HIS A 192 6.17 15.29 18.32
N PRO A 193 5.60 15.73 19.46
CA PRO A 193 5.57 14.95 20.70
C PRO A 193 4.74 13.66 20.62
N SER A 194 3.82 13.57 19.66
CA SER A 194 2.97 12.39 19.45
C SER A 194 3.43 11.51 18.26
N LEU A 195 4.66 11.70 17.77
CA LEU A 195 5.20 10.90 16.68
C LEU A 195 6.50 10.22 17.07
N TYR A 196 6.66 8.95 16.66
CA TYR A 196 7.96 8.32 16.51
C TYR A 196 8.29 8.32 15.03
N THR A 197 9.30 9.10 14.65
CA THR A 197 9.69 9.28 13.25
C THR A 197 11.08 8.74 12.99
N THR A 198 11.22 7.99 11.92
CA THR A 198 12.51 7.56 11.36
C THR A 198 12.56 7.85 9.86
N ILE A 199 13.76 7.97 9.33
CA ILE A 199 13.99 8.03 7.88
C ILE A 199 14.55 6.69 7.46
N VAL A 200 13.95 6.09 6.43
CA VAL A 200 14.38 4.86 5.79
C VAL A 200 14.69 5.13 4.32
N SER A 201 15.62 4.41 3.76
CA SER A 201 16.02 4.58 2.36
C SER A 201 15.96 3.26 1.61
N PRO A 202 14.75 2.76 1.30
CA PRO A 202 14.61 1.61 0.40
C PRO A 202 15.22 1.93 -0.96
N SER A 203 15.10 3.18 -1.40
CA SER A 203 15.80 3.79 -2.53
C SER A 203 16.62 5.02 -2.10
N GLY A 204 17.34 5.63 -3.04
CA GLY A 204 18.08 6.88 -2.79
C GLY A 204 17.20 8.11 -2.53
N GLU A 205 15.91 8.04 -2.76
CA GLU A 205 14.97 9.14 -2.59
C GLU A 205 14.57 9.33 -1.11
N GLY A 206 14.50 8.24 -0.37
CA GLY A 206 14.21 8.19 1.07
C GLY A 206 12.76 8.45 1.44
N MET A 207 12.33 7.79 2.50
CA MET A 207 11.01 7.98 3.11
C MET A 207 11.11 8.32 4.58
N SER A 208 10.30 9.25 5.06
CA SER A 208 10.01 9.34 6.49
C SER A 208 8.87 8.42 6.85
N VAL A 209 9.01 7.69 7.96
CA VAL A 209 7.97 6.86 8.53
C VAL A 209 7.69 7.39 9.93
N SER A 210 6.49 7.94 10.11
CA SER A 210 6.05 8.59 11.35
C SER A 210 4.88 7.82 11.94
N TYR A 211 5.10 7.17 13.08
CA TYR A 211 4.09 6.44 13.82
C TYR A 211 3.42 7.37 14.84
N LYS A 212 2.09 7.53 14.75
CA LYS A 212 1.33 8.31 15.74
C LYS A 212 1.16 7.50 17.03
N THR A 213 1.67 8.00 18.13
CA THR A 213 1.62 7.29 19.43
C THR A 213 0.18 7.07 19.89
N ARG A 214 -0.04 5.98 20.61
CA ARG A 214 -1.33 5.70 21.27
C ARG A 214 -1.43 6.31 22.65
N LEU A 215 -0.29 6.67 23.22
CA LEU A 215 -0.19 7.29 24.54
C LEU A 215 -0.28 8.81 24.41
N PRO A 216 -0.88 9.50 25.38
CA PRO A 216 -0.78 10.95 25.48
C PRO A 216 0.67 11.41 25.50
N ALA A 217 0.95 12.59 24.94
CA ALA A 217 2.31 13.10 24.80
C ALA A 217 3.07 13.23 26.14
N ASP A 218 2.37 13.50 27.23
CA ASP A 218 2.87 13.59 28.60
C ASP A 218 3.36 12.24 29.18
N ARG A 219 2.84 11.13 28.67
CA ARG A 219 3.24 9.77 29.08
C ARG A 219 4.28 9.12 28.17
N ALA A 220 4.54 9.68 26.99
CA ALA A 220 5.50 9.13 26.03
C ALA A 220 6.97 9.42 26.45
N ILE A 221 7.21 10.37 27.36
CA ILE A 221 8.55 10.86 27.77
C ILE A 221 9.06 10.19 29.05
N LEU A 222 8.21 9.45 29.79
CA LEU A 222 8.52 8.95 31.14
C LEU A 222 8.88 7.45 31.20
N ARG A 223 9.40 6.85 30.11
CA ARG A 223 9.94 5.47 30.16
C ARG A 223 11.24 5.34 29.39
#